data_bc1f6e378a396e12973b19b9617ff268
#
_entry.id   bc1f6e378a396e12973b19b9617ff268
#
_cell.length_a   1.000
_cell.length_b   1.000
_cell.length_c   1.000
_cell.angle_alpha   90.00
_cell.angle_beta   90.00
_cell.angle_gamma   90.00
#
_symmetry.space_group_name_H-M   'P 1'
#
loop_
_entity.id
_entity.type
_entity.pdbx_description
1 polymer ?
#
loop_
_entity_poly.entity_id
_entity_poly.type
_entity_poly.pdbx_seq_one_letter_code
_entity_poly.pdbx_strand_id
1 'polypeptide(L)'
;TELLSMGYKLYQLEQVYKSRGEQAFTDRKNNLINGLADFYKNFNATVDEKVFEQLIELYAAKSPKQFLPQGLTNVNAKNLASEIYTKSKLKNYAGLKELLSGDAKTVLSNLNTDPGFLLVKELADIYSKEVAPKYDEINLNITALQRTYMKAQLELNTESRIFPDANSTLRVTYGKVKGYEPKDATIYTPITYLDG
;
A
#
# COMPACT_ATOMS: atom_id res chain seq x y z
N THR A 1 8.00 0.74 -2.80
CA THR A 1 9.07 1.60 -2.24
C THR A 1 8.48 2.60 -1.25
N GLU A 2 9.29 3.02 -0.31
CA GLU A 2 8.88 3.96 0.72
C GLU A 2 8.67 5.37 0.14
N LEU A 3 9.47 5.75 -0.86
CA LEU A 3 9.28 7.01 -1.59
C LEU A 3 7.90 7.06 -2.26
N LEU A 4 7.50 6.01 -2.98
CA LEU A 4 6.17 5.95 -3.62
C LEU A 4 5.05 5.97 -2.57
N SER A 5 5.23 5.26 -1.45
CA SER A 5 4.27 5.27 -0.33
C SER A 5 4.08 6.68 0.25
N MET A 6 5.19 7.41 0.44
CA MET A 6 5.13 8.79 0.90
C MET A 6 4.49 9.71 -0.15
N GLY A 7 4.87 9.56 -1.42
CA GLY A 7 4.23 10.30 -2.51
C GLY A 7 2.72 10.10 -2.57
N TYR A 8 2.24 8.87 -2.33
CA TYR A 8 0.81 8.58 -2.28
C TYR A 8 0.09 9.24 -1.08
N LYS A 9 0.73 9.28 0.10
CA LYS A 9 0.19 10.04 1.25
C LYS A 9 0.04 11.54 0.92
N LEU A 10 1.00 12.10 0.18
CA LEU A 10 0.95 13.50 -0.28
C LEU A 10 -0.12 13.71 -1.36
N TYR A 11 -0.31 12.76 -2.27
CA TYR A 11 -1.42 12.77 -3.21
C TYR A 11 -2.77 12.78 -2.48
N GLN A 12 -2.94 11.93 -1.48
CA GLN A 12 -4.13 11.94 -0.63
C GLN A 12 -4.33 13.28 0.08
N LEU A 13 -3.24 13.93 0.51
CA LEU A 13 -3.29 15.26 1.12
C LEU A 13 -3.81 16.31 0.12
N GLU A 14 -3.38 16.28 -1.14
CA GLU A 14 -3.90 17.11 -2.21
C GLU A 14 -5.41 16.85 -2.45
N GLN A 15 -5.86 15.58 -2.45
CA GLN A 15 -7.28 15.25 -2.60
C GLN A 15 -8.13 15.75 -1.42
N VAL A 16 -7.60 15.72 -0.20
CA VAL A 16 -8.27 16.29 0.99
C VAL A 16 -8.46 17.80 0.81
N TYR A 17 -7.47 18.52 0.32
CA TYR A 17 -7.62 19.94 0.03
C TYR A 17 -8.75 20.21 -0.98
N LYS A 18 -8.78 19.44 -2.08
CA LYS A 18 -9.80 19.59 -3.14
C LYS A 18 -11.21 19.28 -2.67
N SER A 19 -11.38 18.31 -1.79
CA SER A 19 -12.69 17.80 -1.37
C SER A 19 -13.22 18.42 -0.07
N ARG A 20 -12.33 18.83 0.85
CA ARG A 20 -12.68 19.25 2.23
C ARG A 20 -12.14 20.62 2.63
N GLY A 21 -11.36 21.25 1.75
CA GLY A 21 -10.82 22.59 1.96
C GLY A 21 -9.58 22.65 2.87
N GLU A 22 -9.23 23.90 3.24
CA GLU A 22 -7.93 24.22 3.83
C GLU A 22 -7.76 23.73 5.27
N GLN A 23 -8.82 23.76 6.09
CA GLN A 23 -8.74 23.29 7.48
C GLN A 23 -8.41 21.80 7.54
N ALA A 24 -9.16 20.98 6.79
CA ALA A 24 -8.91 19.53 6.75
C ALA A 24 -7.54 19.18 6.18
N PHE A 25 -7.06 19.96 5.21
CA PHE A 25 -5.70 19.85 4.70
C PHE A 25 -4.67 20.12 5.80
N THR A 26 -4.84 21.20 6.57
CA THR A 26 -3.91 21.60 7.63
C THR A 26 -3.83 20.54 8.72
N ASP A 27 -4.97 20.01 9.15
CA ASP A 27 -5.04 18.94 10.16
C ASP A 27 -4.34 17.66 9.65
N ARG A 28 -4.61 17.27 8.41
CA ARG A 28 -3.96 16.11 7.79
C ARG A 28 -2.47 16.30 7.60
N LYS A 29 -2.04 17.50 7.17
CA LYS A 29 -0.63 17.87 7.04
C LYS A 29 0.11 17.77 8.37
N ASN A 30 -0.46 18.33 9.44
CA ASN A 30 0.15 18.28 10.77
C ASN A 30 0.30 16.85 11.29
N ASN A 31 -0.72 16.00 11.10
CA ASN A 31 -0.64 14.58 11.43
C ASN A 31 0.46 13.86 10.63
N LEU A 32 0.62 14.19 9.36
CA LEU A 32 1.69 13.64 8.53
C LEU A 32 3.07 14.07 9.05
N ILE A 33 3.24 15.36 9.34
CA ILE A 33 4.50 15.91 9.87
C ILE A 33 4.89 15.22 11.18
N ASN A 34 3.95 14.99 12.08
CA ASN A 34 4.21 14.31 13.36
C ASN A 34 4.72 12.86 13.18
N GLY A 35 4.31 12.17 12.13
CA GLY A 35 4.77 10.82 11.83
C GLY A 35 6.04 10.71 10.98
N LEU A 36 6.59 11.84 10.47
CA LEU A 36 7.74 11.79 9.56
C LEU A 36 9.01 11.22 10.17
N ALA A 37 9.29 11.55 11.43
CA ALA A 37 10.50 11.08 12.11
C ALA A 37 10.51 9.55 12.20
N ASP A 38 9.39 8.94 12.55
CA ASP A 38 9.26 7.49 12.62
C ASP A 38 9.34 6.85 11.24
N PHE A 39 8.74 7.45 10.22
CA PHE A 39 8.81 6.98 8.85
C PHE A 39 10.26 6.92 8.33
N TYR A 40 11.04 7.99 8.56
CA TYR A 40 12.43 8.05 8.08
C TYR A 40 13.44 7.37 8.98
N LYS A 41 13.06 6.88 10.16
CA LYS A 41 13.98 6.21 11.11
C LYS A 41 14.74 5.05 10.51
N ASN A 42 14.06 4.24 9.71
CA ASN A 42 14.63 3.04 9.08
C ASN A 42 14.74 3.17 7.55
N PHE A 43 14.49 4.35 7.00
CA PHE A 43 14.54 4.59 5.57
C PHE A 43 15.97 4.56 5.06
N ASN A 44 16.22 3.77 4.01
CA ASN A 44 17.48 3.72 3.31
C ASN A 44 17.27 4.07 1.84
N ALA A 45 17.64 5.29 1.45
CA ALA A 45 17.43 5.81 0.10
C ALA A 45 18.08 4.95 -0.99
N THR A 46 19.30 4.41 -0.73
CA THR A 46 20.01 3.59 -1.72
C THR A 46 19.33 2.24 -1.95
N VAL A 47 18.78 1.64 -0.90
CA VAL A 47 18.01 0.38 -1.03
C VAL A 47 16.68 0.67 -1.72
N ASP A 48 15.98 1.71 -1.30
CA ASP A 48 14.68 2.09 -1.86
C ASP A 48 14.78 2.46 -3.35
N GLU A 49 15.87 3.12 -3.79
CA GLU A 49 16.16 3.44 -5.19
C GLU A 49 16.30 2.17 -6.03
N LYS A 50 17.03 1.15 -5.56
CA LYS A 50 17.18 -0.13 -6.27
C LYS A 50 15.86 -0.88 -6.38
N VAL A 51 15.07 -0.89 -5.31
CA VAL A 51 13.73 -1.49 -5.33
C VAL A 51 12.82 -0.73 -6.28
N PHE A 52 12.88 0.59 -6.29
CA PHE A 52 12.14 1.43 -7.22
C PHE A 52 12.50 1.12 -8.68
N GLU A 53 13.79 1.05 -9.01
CA GLU A 53 14.28 0.68 -10.35
C GLU A 53 13.62 -0.62 -10.84
N GLN A 54 13.70 -1.68 -10.03
CA GLN A 54 13.16 -3.00 -10.38
C GLN A 54 11.63 -2.98 -10.51
N LEU A 55 10.93 -2.25 -9.65
CA LEU A 55 9.47 -2.15 -9.73
C LEU A 55 9.00 -1.34 -10.94
N ILE A 56 9.69 -0.27 -11.31
CA ILE A 56 9.38 0.51 -12.51
C ILE A 56 9.63 -0.32 -13.78
N GLU A 57 10.76 -1.04 -13.84
CA GLU A 57 11.04 -1.94 -14.95
C GLU A 57 9.96 -3.01 -15.12
N LEU A 58 9.59 -3.68 -14.03
CA LEU A 58 8.53 -4.68 -14.03
C LEU A 58 7.17 -4.09 -14.42
N TYR A 59 6.83 -2.92 -13.87
CA TYR A 59 5.58 -2.23 -14.18
C TYR A 59 5.49 -1.84 -15.64
N ALA A 60 6.56 -1.24 -16.20
CA ALA A 60 6.62 -0.85 -17.60
C ALA A 60 6.55 -2.07 -18.55
N ALA A 61 7.16 -3.21 -18.17
CA ALA A 61 7.16 -4.41 -18.97
C ALA A 61 5.85 -5.21 -18.93
N LYS A 62 5.12 -5.17 -17.81
CA LYS A 62 3.94 -6.03 -17.58
C LYS A 62 2.61 -5.32 -17.68
N SER A 63 2.57 -4.00 -17.47
CA SER A 63 1.31 -3.25 -17.51
C SER A 63 0.86 -2.99 -18.96
N PRO A 64 -0.45 -3.07 -19.24
CA PRO A 64 -1.00 -2.61 -20.50
C PRO A 64 -0.66 -1.14 -20.76
N LYS A 65 -0.32 -0.80 -22.00
CA LYS A 65 0.13 0.53 -22.38
C LYS A 65 -0.81 1.67 -21.95
N GLN A 66 -2.11 1.41 -21.95
CA GLN A 66 -3.14 2.37 -21.55
C GLN A 66 -3.06 2.77 -20.07
N PHE A 67 -2.41 1.97 -19.23
CA PHE A 67 -2.23 2.24 -17.80
C PHE A 67 -0.83 2.77 -17.46
N LEU A 68 0.02 2.96 -18.47
CA LEU A 68 1.35 3.51 -18.26
C LEU A 68 1.33 5.02 -18.31
N PRO A 69 1.95 5.72 -17.35
CA PRO A 69 2.34 7.11 -17.49
C PRO A 69 3.12 7.35 -18.78
N GLN A 70 2.94 8.50 -19.39
CA GLN A 70 3.65 8.81 -20.65
C GLN A 70 5.17 8.69 -20.53
N GLY A 71 5.72 9.13 -19.39
CA GLY A 71 7.15 9.05 -19.09
C GLY A 71 7.69 7.63 -18.87
N LEU A 72 6.80 6.62 -18.70
CA LEU A 72 7.22 5.23 -18.50
C LEU A 72 7.18 4.39 -19.78
N THR A 73 6.71 4.94 -20.89
CA THR A 73 6.77 4.27 -22.18
C THR A 73 8.21 4.29 -22.70
N ASN A 74 8.85 3.12 -22.83
CA ASN A 74 10.25 2.96 -23.24
C ASN A 74 11.27 3.59 -22.27
N VAL A 75 10.93 3.67 -20.99
CA VAL A 75 11.81 4.25 -19.97
C VAL A 75 13.02 3.37 -19.69
N ASN A 76 14.18 4.02 -19.47
CA ASN A 76 15.29 3.39 -18.79
C ASN A 76 15.06 3.54 -17.28
N ALA A 77 14.62 2.45 -16.63
CA ALA A 77 14.22 2.46 -15.22
C ALA A 77 15.35 2.90 -14.29
N LYS A 78 16.60 2.53 -14.59
CA LYS A 78 17.79 2.93 -13.83
C LYS A 78 18.02 4.44 -13.88
N ASN A 79 17.93 5.03 -15.08
CA ASN A 79 18.12 6.47 -15.24
C ASN A 79 16.99 7.26 -14.54
N LEU A 80 15.75 6.80 -14.66
CA LEU A 80 14.62 7.42 -13.99
C LEU A 80 14.75 7.33 -12.46
N ALA A 81 15.14 6.17 -11.93
CA ALA A 81 15.37 5.99 -10.51
C ALA A 81 16.44 6.96 -10.00
N SER A 82 17.60 7.01 -10.67
CA SER A 82 18.70 7.91 -10.30
C SER A 82 18.27 9.39 -10.38
N GLU A 83 17.51 9.78 -11.37
CA GLU A 83 17.00 11.13 -11.51
C GLU A 83 16.05 11.50 -10.36
N ILE A 84 15.07 10.66 -10.07
CA ILE A 84 14.09 10.88 -9.00
C ILE A 84 14.80 10.94 -7.64
N TYR A 85 15.65 9.96 -7.33
CA TYR A 85 16.33 9.92 -6.02
C TYR A 85 17.42 10.99 -5.87
N THR A 86 17.88 11.58 -6.98
CA THR A 86 18.76 12.75 -6.92
C THR A 86 17.98 14.02 -6.62
N LYS A 87 16.86 14.25 -7.31
CA LYS A 87 16.14 15.53 -7.34
C LYS A 87 14.99 15.63 -6.34
N SER A 88 14.29 14.51 -6.04
CA SER A 88 13.12 14.52 -5.16
C SER A 88 13.49 14.79 -3.71
N LYS A 89 12.74 15.68 -3.10
CA LYS A 89 12.83 15.99 -1.66
C LYS A 89 12.14 14.92 -0.78
N LEU A 90 11.38 14.01 -1.40
CA LEU A 90 10.73 12.90 -0.69
C LEU A 90 11.72 11.86 -0.15
N LYS A 91 12.97 11.88 -0.60
CA LYS A 91 14.00 10.92 -0.22
C LYS A 91 14.55 11.08 1.20
N ASN A 92 14.23 12.16 1.91
CA ASN A 92 14.71 12.37 3.26
C ASN A 92 13.79 13.30 4.09
N TYR A 93 13.93 13.17 5.40
CA TYR A 93 13.14 13.93 6.38
C TYR A 93 13.19 15.45 6.19
N ALA A 94 14.39 16.00 6.02
CA ALA A 94 14.58 17.46 5.93
C ALA A 94 13.93 18.04 4.66
N GLY A 95 14.13 17.38 3.53
CA GLY A 95 13.55 17.79 2.25
C GLY A 95 12.02 17.75 2.27
N LEU A 96 11.43 16.68 2.82
CA LEU A 96 9.98 16.59 2.91
C LEU A 96 9.39 17.61 3.89
N LYS A 97 10.05 17.85 5.02
CA LYS A 97 9.63 18.89 5.96
C LYS A 97 9.66 20.28 5.33
N GLU A 98 10.65 20.56 4.49
CA GLU A 98 10.72 21.79 3.70
C GLU A 98 9.57 21.90 2.69
N LEU A 99 9.26 20.84 1.93
CA LEU A 99 8.13 20.80 1.00
C LEU A 99 6.79 21.07 1.69
N LEU A 100 6.60 20.60 2.91
CA LEU A 100 5.39 20.77 3.70
C LEU A 100 5.33 22.09 4.48
N SER A 101 6.34 22.97 4.34
CA SER A 101 6.34 24.28 4.99
C SER A 101 5.41 25.28 4.29
N GLY A 102 4.73 26.10 5.08
CA GLY A 102 3.82 27.13 4.55
C GLY A 102 2.34 26.74 4.58
N ASP A 103 1.54 27.58 3.91
CA ASP A 103 0.10 27.39 3.74
C ASP A 103 -0.21 26.30 2.69
N ALA A 104 -1.48 25.97 2.54
CA ALA A 104 -1.90 24.91 1.62
C ALA A 104 -1.49 25.19 0.16
N LYS A 105 -1.61 26.43 -0.30
CA LYS A 105 -1.28 26.79 -1.68
C LYS A 105 0.22 26.67 -1.94
N THR A 106 1.03 27.15 -1.02
CA THR A 106 2.49 27.03 -1.10
C THR A 106 2.94 25.57 -1.09
N VAL A 107 2.40 24.75 -0.20
CA VAL A 107 2.71 23.32 -0.13
C VAL A 107 2.34 22.62 -1.44
N LEU A 108 1.14 22.85 -1.95
CA LEU A 108 0.70 22.24 -3.22
C LEU A 108 1.54 22.72 -4.42
N SER A 109 1.95 23.99 -4.43
CA SER A 109 2.86 24.49 -5.45
C SER A 109 4.22 23.78 -5.39
N ASN A 110 4.80 23.63 -4.20
CA ASN A 110 6.07 22.95 -3.98
C ASN A 110 5.98 21.47 -4.39
N LEU A 111 4.92 20.77 -4.02
CA LEU A 111 4.70 19.37 -4.38
C LEU A 111 4.64 19.19 -5.90
N ASN A 112 3.97 20.07 -6.61
CA ASN A 112 3.86 20.01 -8.08
C ASN A 112 5.17 20.35 -8.83
N THR A 113 6.27 20.62 -8.11
CA THR A 113 7.62 20.72 -8.68
C THR A 113 8.51 19.52 -8.37
N ASP A 114 8.08 18.63 -7.47
CA ASP A 114 8.87 17.48 -7.07
C ASP A 114 8.66 16.30 -8.02
N PRO A 115 9.72 15.74 -8.65
CA PRO A 115 9.57 14.69 -9.65
C PRO A 115 9.05 13.37 -9.07
N GLY A 116 9.37 13.05 -7.81
CA GLY A 116 8.83 11.87 -7.13
C GLY A 116 7.33 11.98 -6.88
N PHE A 117 6.87 13.16 -6.45
CA PHE A 117 5.45 13.42 -6.28
C PHE A 117 4.69 13.40 -7.62
N LEU A 118 5.23 14.03 -8.66
CA LEU A 118 4.59 14.09 -9.98
C LEU A 118 4.38 12.69 -10.56
N LEU A 119 5.37 11.81 -10.47
CA LEU A 119 5.22 10.42 -10.92
C LEU A 119 4.11 9.69 -10.15
N VAL A 120 4.11 9.80 -8.82
CA VAL A 120 3.07 9.15 -8.01
C VAL A 120 1.69 9.70 -8.32
N LYS A 121 1.57 11.01 -8.52
CA LYS A 121 0.31 11.66 -8.88
C LYS A 121 -0.23 11.13 -10.21
N GLU A 122 0.63 11.01 -11.24
CA GLU A 122 0.23 10.46 -12.54
C GLU A 122 -0.23 8.99 -12.42
N LEU A 123 0.52 8.16 -11.68
CA LEU A 123 0.14 6.78 -11.40
C LEU A 123 -1.20 6.68 -10.66
N ALA A 124 -1.41 7.51 -9.64
CA ALA A 124 -2.64 7.52 -8.86
C ALA A 124 -3.84 8.03 -9.67
N ASP A 125 -3.64 9.02 -10.52
CA ASP A 125 -4.67 9.55 -11.42
C ASP A 125 -5.09 8.51 -12.46
N ILE A 126 -4.15 7.77 -13.07
CA ILE A 126 -4.44 6.67 -13.99
C ILE A 126 -5.22 5.58 -13.26
N TYR A 127 -4.76 5.16 -12.07
CA TYR A 127 -5.46 4.15 -11.29
C TYR A 127 -6.90 4.57 -10.97
N SER A 128 -7.10 5.79 -10.48
CA SER A 128 -8.42 6.28 -10.07
C SER A 128 -9.40 6.46 -11.23
N LYS A 129 -8.91 6.77 -12.42
CA LYS A 129 -9.76 7.00 -13.61
C LYS A 129 -10.02 5.72 -14.40
N GLU A 130 -9.00 4.90 -14.60
CA GLU A 130 -9.04 3.80 -15.55
C GLU A 130 -9.23 2.43 -14.89
N VAL A 131 -8.75 2.25 -13.65
CA VAL A 131 -8.73 0.96 -12.99
C VAL A 131 -9.80 0.85 -11.91
N ALA A 132 -9.81 1.79 -10.95
CA ALA A 132 -10.66 1.72 -9.78
C ALA A 132 -12.15 1.57 -10.11
N PRO A 133 -12.76 2.32 -11.04
CA PRO A 133 -14.19 2.19 -11.32
C PRO A 133 -14.59 0.79 -11.81
N LYS A 134 -13.77 0.21 -12.68
CA LYS A 134 -14.01 -1.16 -13.20
C LYS A 134 -13.77 -2.22 -12.12
N TYR A 135 -12.74 -2.03 -11.32
CA TYR A 135 -12.46 -2.91 -10.19
C TYR A 135 -13.61 -2.90 -9.18
N ASP A 136 -14.11 -1.73 -8.82
CA ASP A 136 -15.19 -1.57 -7.85
C ASP A 136 -16.48 -2.21 -8.34
N GLU A 137 -16.84 -2.03 -9.62
CA GLU A 137 -17.99 -2.70 -10.24
C GLU A 137 -17.88 -4.23 -10.17
N ILE A 138 -16.73 -4.78 -10.58
CA ILE A 138 -16.48 -6.22 -10.54
C ILE A 138 -16.52 -6.73 -9.10
N ASN A 139 -15.92 -6.01 -8.15
CA ASN A 139 -15.87 -6.40 -6.75
C ASN A 139 -17.25 -6.39 -6.08
N LEU A 140 -18.13 -5.44 -6.44
CA LEU A 140 -19.52 -5.44 -6.01
C LEU A 140 -20.26 -6.68 -6.50
N ASN A 141 -20.08 -7.06 -7.77
CA ASN A 141 -20.68 -8.26 -8.34
C ASN A 141 -20.15 -9.54 -7.68
N ILE A 142 -18.84 -9.63 -7.46
CA ILE A 142 -18.23 -10.77 -6.76
C ILE A 142 -18.79 -10.88 -5.34
N THR A 143 -18.89 -9.76 -4.61
CA THR A 143 -19.44 -9.75 -3.24
C THR A 143 -20.89 -10.23 -3.20
N ALA A 144 -21.72 -9.83 -4.17
CA ALA A 144 -23.11 -10.31 -4.28
C ALA A 144 -23.17 -11.81 -4.56
N LEU A 145 -22.33 -12.31 -5.47
CA LEU A 145 -22.24 -13.73 -5.79
C LEU A 145 -21.73 -14.56 -4.60
N GLN A 146 -20.74 -14.07 -3.87
CA GLN A 146 -20.25 -14.71 -2.65
C GLN A 146 -21.33 -14.85 -1.58
N ARG A 147 -22.17 -13.82 -1.40
CA ARG A 147 -23.32 -13.92 -0.48
C ARG A 147 -24.31 -14.98 -0.91
N THR A 148 -24.63 -15.05 -2.20
CA THR A 148 -25.53 -16.06 -2.75
C THR A 148 -24.94 -17.47 -2.59
N TYR A 149 -23.66 -17.63 -2.86
CA TYR A 149 -22.94 -18.88 -2.70
C TYR A 149 -22.91 -19.34 -1.23
N MET A 150 -22.62 -18.43 -0.31
CA MET A 150 -22.63 -18.74 1.12
C MET A 150 -24.05 -19.11 1.60
N LYS A 151 -25.09 -18.41 1.12
CA LYS A 151 -26.48 -18.77 1.41
C LYS A 151 -26.80 -20.20 0.97
N ALA A 152 -26.42 -20.57 -0.24
CA ALA A 152 -26.62 -21.94 -0.74
C ALA A 152 -25.88 -22.97 0.10
N GLN A 153 -24.63 -22.68 0.53
CA GLN A 153 -23.89 -23.58 1.41
C GLN A 153 -24.58 -23.75 2.79
N LEU A 154 -25.13 -22.67 3.35
CA LEU A 154 -25.86 -22.75 4.61
C LEU A 154 -27.16 -23.56 4.50
N GLU A 155 -27.87 -23.44 3.38
CA GLU A 155 -29.10 -24.19 3.11
C GLU A 155 -28.85 -25.69 2.84
N LEU A 156 -27.74 -26.01 2.18
CA LEU A 156 -27.37 -27.41 1.85
C LEU A 156 -26.72 -28.14 3.04
N ASN A 157 -26.03 -27.42 3.92
CA ASN A 157 -25.27 -28.04 5.00
C ASN A 157 -26.08 -28.08 6.30
N THR A 158 -26.93 -29.10 6.41
CA THR A 158 -27.79 -29.30 7.60
C THR A 158 -27.09 -30.04 8.73
N GLU A 159 -25.97 -30.73 8.48
CA GLU A 159 -25.33 -31.61 9.46
C GLU A 159 -24.15 -30.97 10.21
N SER A 160 -23.51 -29.94 9.66
CA SER A 160 -22.40 -29.27 10.29
C SER A 160 -22.70 -27.79 10.61
N ARG A 161 -22.25 -27.33 11.77
CA ARG A 161 -22.38 -25.92 12.11
C ARG A 161 -21.29 -25.11 11.41
N ILE A 162 -21.69 -24.21 10.52
CA ILE A 162 -20.83 -23.20 9.96
C ILE A 162 -20.81 -22.00 10.93
N PHE A 163 -19.65 -21.72 11.48
CA PHE A 163 -19.49 -20.57 12.40
C PHE A 163 -19.18 -19.32 11.60
N PRO A 164 -19.76 -18.17 11.96
CA PRO A 164 -19.43 -16.90 11.35
C PRO A 164 -17.97 -16.52 11.61
N ASP A 165 -17.41 -15.71 10.73
CA ASP A 165 -16.11 -15.08 10.93
C ASP A 165 -16.11 -14.17 12.17
N ALA A 166 -14.93 -13.72 12.60
CA ALA A 166 -14.79 -12.88 13.78
C ALA A 166 -15.65 -11.59 13.67
N ASN A 167 -16.56 -11.42 14.63
CA ASN A 167 -17.53 -10.31 14.67
C ASN A 167 -17.45 -9.52 15.98
N SER A 168 -16.26 -9.41 16.57
CA SER A 168 -15.99 -8.77 17.87
C SER A 168 -16.56 -9.53 19.08
N THR A 169 -17.02 -10.77 18.94
CA THR A 169 -17.36 -11.63 20.06
C THR A 169 -16.12 -12.33 20.60
N LEU A 170 -16.12 -12.60 21.90
CA LEU A 170 -15.06 -13.37 22.54
C LEU A 170 -15.07 -14.82 22.01
N ARG A 171 -13.94 -15.26 21.47
CA ARG A 171 -13.72 -16.66 21.08
C ARG A 171 -12.63 -17.25 21.97
N VAL A 172 -12.93 -18.33 22.63
CA VAL A 172 -11.97 -19.09 23.44
C VAL A 172 -11.59 -20.34 22.67
N THR A 173 -10.29 -20.51 22.45
CA THR A 173 -9.71 -21.75 21.91
C THR A 173 -8.89 -22.43 22.99
N TYR A 174 -9.03 -23.74 23.12
CA TYR A 174 -8.24 -24.55 24.05
C TYR A 174 -7.89 -25.87 23.41
N GLY A 175 -6.83 -26.50 23.92
CA GLY A 175 -6.39 -27.80 23.47
C GLY A 175 -5.38 -28.42 24.42
N LYS A 176 -5.09 -29.69 24.19
CA LYS A 176 -4.01 -30.39 24.91
C LYS A 176 -2.73 -30.29 24.07
N VAL A 177 -1.63 -30.01 24.76
CA VAL A 177 -0.29 -30.10 24.16
C VAL A 177 0.02 -31.58 23.94
N LYS A 178 0.13 -32.00 22.70
CA LYS A 178 0.44 -33.38 22.28
C LYS A 178 1.44 -33.40 21.16
N GLY A 179 2.28 -34.43 21.12
CA GLY A 179 3.04 -34.76 19.94
C GLY A 179 2.15 -35.32 18.83
N TYR A 180 2.70 -35.39 17.63
CA TYR A 180 2.03 -35.95 16.45
C TYR A 180 3.05 -36.64 15.53
N GLU A 181 2.55 -37.56 14.70
CA GLU A 181 3.32 -38.29 13.71
C GLU A 181 2.91 -37.82 12.29
N PRO A 182 3.68 -36.92 11.65
CA PRO A 182 3.32 -36.38 10.33
C PRO A 182 3.52 -37.37 9.19
N LYS A 183 4.37 -38.37 9.38
CA LYS A 183 4.67 -39.48 8.45
C LYS A 183 5.31 -40.62 9.20
N ASP A 184 5.37 -41.79 8.56
CA ASP A 184 6.00 -42.99 9.10
C ASP A 184 7.42 -42.73 9.61
N ALA A 185 7.76 -43.29 10.74
CA ALA A 185 9.06 -43.14 11.45
C ALA A 185 9.45 -41.72 11.86
N THR A 186 8.50 -40.76 11.91
CA THR A 186 8.79 -39.38 12.33
C THR A 186 7.83 -38.96 13.45
N ILE A 187 8.37 -38.70 14.63
CA ILE A 187 7.61 -38.28 15.79
C ILE A 187 8.01 -36.86 16.21
N TYR A 188 7.04 -35.95 16.30
CA TYR A 188 7.24 -34.63 16.88
C TYR A 188 6.76 -34.64 18.34
N THR A 189 7.68 -34.39 19.25
CA THR A 189 7.33 -34.23 20.67
C THR A 189 6.83 -32.83 20.98
N PRO A 190 5.92 -32.63 21.93
CA PRO A 190 5.36 -31.33 22.24
C PRO A 190 6.34 -30.39 22.97
N ILE A 191 7.47 -30.91 23.40
CA ILE A 191 8.53 -30.19 24.11
C ILE A 191 9.84 -30.44 23.39
N THR A 192 10.53 -29.35 23.03
CA THR A 192 11.88 -29.36 22.43
C THR A 192 12.83 -28.57 23.33
N TYR A 193 14.10 -28.93 23.29
CA TYR A 193 15.17 -28.27 24.03
C TYR A 193 16.07 -27.49 23.04
N LEU A 194 16.82 -26.52 23.59
CA LEU A 194 17.73 -25.68 22.79
C LEU A 194 18.85 -26.49 22.12
N ASP A 195 19.16 -27.66 22.64
CA ASP A 195 20.26 -28.54 22.19
C ASP A 195 19.78 -29.64 21.21
N GLY A 196 18.51 -29.58 20.79
CA GLY A 196 17.86 -30.57 19.93
C GLY A 196 17.74 -30.17 18.47
#